data_977f8d06b19d8b5348e7199df0715df5
#
_entry.id   977f8d06b19d8b5348e7199df0715df5
#
_cell.length_a   1.000
_cell.length_b   1.000
_cell.length_c   1.000
_cell.angle_alpha   90.00
_cell.angle_beta   90.00
_cell.angle_gamma   90.00
#
_symmetry.space_group_name_H-M   'P 1'
#
loop_
_entity.id
_entity.type
_entity.pdbx_description
1 polymer ?
#
loop_
_entity_poly.entity_id
_entity_poly.type
_entity_poly.pdbx_seq_one_letter_code
_entity_poly.pdbx_strand_id
1 'polypeptide(L)'
;VIRENEAYDTKNIQADVWDAASEVLPPGLEEGSVDVVLMIFIFSALSPSQWKQVVHNIHRLLKPGGEVLFRDYGRGDLAQVRFKKGRYLEENFYIRGDGTRVYFFEKNELIKIWTGKDVERSDDTPSSTGFEVVNLGVDRRLLVNRAKQLKMYRCWMQGRFGKQEKPQPG
;
A
#
# COMPACT_ATOMS: atom_id res chain seq x y z
N VAL A 1 -16.20 -15.97 1.43
CA VAL A 1 -16.60 -14.93 2.39
C VAL A 1 -17.29 -13.77 1.69
N ILE A 2 -16.63 -13.00 0.75
CA ILE A 2 -17.28 -11.84 0.09
C ILE A 2 -18.46 -12.28 -0.75
N ARG A 3 -18.32 -13.32 -1.56
CA ARG A 3 -19.39 -13.84 -2.45
C ARG A 3 -20.58 -14.46 -1.69
N GLU A 4 -20.41 -14.78 -0.42
CA GLU A 4 -21.46 -15.35 0.46
C GLU A 4 -22.22 -14.27 1.23
N ASN A 5 -21.83 -13.00 1.09
CA ASN A 5 -22.51 -11.89 1.74
C ASN A 5 -23.80 -11.56 0.98
N GLU A 6 -24.91 -11.38 1.70
CA GLU A 6 -26.21 -11.04 1.13
C GLU A 6 -26.22 -9.74 0.31
N ALA A 7 -25.33 -8.81 0.64
CA ALA A 7 -25.16 -7.56 -0.09
C ALA A 7 -24.25 -7.69 -1.34
N TYR A 8 -23.77 -8.90 -1.66
CA TYR A 8 -22.92 -9.11 -2.84
C TYR A 8 -23.77 -9.03 -4.12
N ASP A 9 -23.57 -7.93 -4.87
CA ASP A 9 -24.25 -7.70 -6.15
C ASP A 9 -23.25 -7.89 -7.31
N THR A 10 -23.43 -8.95 -8.06
CA THR A 10 -22.55 -9.29 -9.21
C THR A 10 -22.60 -8.30 -10.35
N LYS A 11 -23.57 -7.37 -10.38
CA LYS A 11 -23.61 -6.30 -11.38
C LYS A 11 -22.60 -5.20 -11.10
N ASN A 12 -22.32 -4.96 -9.81
CA ASN A 12 -21.47 -3.85 -9.36
C ASN A 12 -20.20 -4.32 -8.66
N ILE A 13 -20.12 -5.60 -8.24
CA ILE A 13 -19.02 -6.14 -7.44
C ILE A 13 -18.53 -7.43 -8.07
N GLN A 14 -17.20 -7.48 -8.32
CA GLN A 14 -16.50 -8.72 -8.66
C GLN A 14 -15.50 -9.04 -7.54
N ALA A 15 -15.46 -10.29 -7.10
CA ALA A 15 -14.50 -10.76 -6.09
C ALA A 15 -13.71 -11.95 -6.63
N ASP A 16 -12.41 -11.79 -6.72
CA ASP A 16 -11.48 -12.81 -7.16
C ASP A 16 -10.23 -12.86 -6.27
N VAL A 17 -9.43 -13.92 -6.41
CA VAL A 17 -8.14 -14.07 -5.76
C VAL A 17 -7.06 -13.68 -6.74
N TRP A 18 -6.20 -12.75 -6.33
CA TRP A 18 -5.08 -12.31 -7.13
C TRP A 18 -3.83 -12.14 -6.25
N ASP A 19 -2.71 -12.69 -6.70
CA ASP A 19 -1.41 -12.34 -6.15
C ASP A 19 -0.90 -11.07 -6.84
N ALA A 20 -0.92 -9.96 -6.11
CA ALA A 20 -0.50 -8.66 -6.64
C ALA A 20 0.96 -8.61 -7.08
N ALA A 21 1.80 -9.54 -6.60
CA ALA A 21 3.20 -9.67 -6.98
C ALA A 21 3.44 -10.62 -8.16
N SER A 22 2.39 -11.25 -8.71
CA SER A 22 2.50 -12.09 -9.91
C SER A 22 2.73 -11.23 -11.16
N GLU A 23 3.22 -11.83 -12.24
CA GLU A 23 3.35 -11.15 -13.54
C GLU A 23 2.00 -10.99 -14.26
N VAL A 24 1.00 -11.76 -13.85
CA VAL A 24 -0.33 -11.80 -14.44
C VAL A 24 -1.26 -10.80 -13.73
N LEU A 25 -2.00 -10.02 -14.50
CA LEU A 25 -3.01 -9.10 -13.96
C LEU A 25 -4.24 -9.87 -13.40
N PRO A 26 -5.03 -9.23 -12.53
CA PRO A 26 -6.21 -9.88 -11.96
C PRO A 26 -7.21 -10.26 -13.04
N PRO A 27 -7.93 -11.39 -12.86
CA PRO A 27 -8.92 -11.84 -13.84
C PRO A 27 -9.99 -10.79 -14.12
N GLY A 28 -10.33 -10.60 -15.39
CA GLY A 28 -11.39 -9.67 -15.80
C GLY A 28 -11.02 -8.19 -15.81
N LEU A 29 -9.76 -7.84 -15.53
CA LEU A 29 -9.26 -6.47 -15.65
C LEU A 29 -8.21 -6.38 -16.75
N GLU A 30 -8.32 -5.32 -17.56
CA GLU A 30 -7.37 -4.99 -18.62
C GLU A 30 -6.40 -3.89 -18.18
N GLU A 31 -5.30 -3.74 -18.89
CA GLU A 31 -4.37 -2.62 -18.66
C GLU A 31 -5.08 -1.29 -18.94
N GLY A 32 -4.85 -0.32 -18.04
CA GLY A 32 -5.44 1.00 -18.18
C GLY A 32 -6.96 1.04 -18.05
N SER A 33 -7.57 0.07 -17.34
CA SER A 33 -9.03 -0.01 -17.15
C SER A 33 -9.51 0.55 -15.80
N VAL A 34 -8.61 0.74 -14.83
CA VAL A 34 -8.95 1.07 -13.44
C VAL A 34 -8.76 2.57 -13.18
N ASP A 35 -9.74 3.22 -12.59
CA ASP A 35 -9.67 4.65 -12.22
C ASP A 35 -8.99 4.84 -10.87
N VAL A 36 -9.31 3.97 -9.89
CA VAL A 36 -8.80 4.06 -8.51
C VAL A 36 -8.45 2.69 -7.95
N VAL A 37 -7.30 2.58 -7.33
CA VAL A 37 -6.87 1.40 -6.57
C VAL A 37 -6.86 1.72 -5.07
N LEU A 38 -7.53 0.90 -4.27
CA LEU A 38 -7.51 1.01 -2.80
C LEU A 38 -6.51 0.01 -2.21
N MET A 39 -5.52 0.51 -1.49
CA MET A 39 -4.53 -0.31 -0.77
C MET A 39 -4.60 0.01 0.72
N ILE A 40 -5.46 -0.69 1.43
CA ILE A 40 -5.73 -0.48 2.87
C ILE A 40 -5.20 -1.67 3.65
N PHE A 41 -4.06 -1.51 4.33
CA PHE A 41 -3.35 -2.56 5.10
C PHE A 41 -3.01 -3.82 4.29
N ILE A 42 -2.67 -3.62 3.02
CA ILE A 42 -2.31 -4.68 2.06
C ILE A 42 -0.81 -4.70 1.80
N PHE A 43 -0.22 -3.52 1.57
CA PHE A 43 1.15 -3.37 1.09
C PHE A 43 2.16 -3.83 2.14
N SER A 44 1.87 -3.61 3.42
CA SER A 44 2.68 -4.10 4.54
C SER A 44 2.74 -5.64 4.66
N ALA A 45 1.77 -6.36 4.11
CA ALA A 45 1.76 -7.82 4.11
C ALA A 45 2.67 -8.44 3.05
N LEU A 46 3.12 -7.64 2.08
CA LEU A 46 4.06 -8.06 1.05
C LEU A 46 5.50 -7.99 1.56
N SER A 47 6.38 -8.86 1.05
CA SER A 47 7.81 -8.72 1.34
C SER A 47 8.40 -7.54 0.57
N PRO A 48 9.48 -6.91 1.08
CA PRO A 48 10.17 -5.82 0.37
C PRO A 48 10.56 -6.16 -1.07
N SER A 49 10.94 -7.40 -1.34
CA SER A 49 11.28 -7.89 -2.67
C SER A 49 10.11 -7.88 -3.67
N GLN A 50 8.87 -7.89 -3.18
CA GLN A 50 7.65 -7.92 -4.00
C GLN A 50 7.15 -6.51 -4.38
N TRP A 51 7.53 -5.46 -3.67
CA TRP A 51 6.95 -4.11 -3.86
C TRP A 51 7.12 -3.56 -5.27
N LYS A 52 8.31 -3.76 -5.86
CA LYS A 52 8.58 -3.27 -7.22
C LYS A 52 7.58 -3.86 -8.24
N GLN A 53 7.33 -5.17 -8.16
CA GLN A 53 6.39 -5.85 -9.05
C GLN A 53 4.96 -5.38 -8.81
N VAL A 54 4.55 -5.20 -7.55
CA VAL A 54 3.21 -4.71 -7.19
C VAL A 54 3.00 -3.29 -7.71
N VAL A 55 3.95 -2.38 -7.51
CA VAL A 55 3.88 -1.00 -8.04
C VAL A 55 3.75 -1.02 -9.56
N HIS A 56 4.53 -1.88 -10.24
CA HIS A 56 4.45 -2.05 -11.70
C HIS A 56 3.08 -2.54 -12.14
N ASN A 57 2.51 -3.56 -11.49
CA ASN A 57 1.21 -4.12 -11.83
C ASN A 57 0.08 -3.10 -11.62
N ILE A 58 0.14 -2.34 -10.52
CA ILE A 58 -0.84 -1.27 -10.25
C ILE A 58 -0.73 -0.16 -11.29
N HIS A 59 0.50 0.19 -11.70
CA HIS A 59 0.69 1.15 -12.79
C HIS A 59 0.07 0.66 -14.10
N ARG A 60 0.22 -0.63 -14.43
CA ARG A 60 -0.40 -1.21 -15.63
C ARG A 60 -1.93 -1.14 -15.57
N LEU A 61 -2.54 -1.45 -14.43
CA LEU A 61 -4.00 -1.45 -14.25
C LEU A 61 -4.62 -0.06 -14.34
N LEU A 62 -3.96 0.96 -13.78
CA LEU A 62 -4.51 2.30 -13.72
C LEU A 62 -4.58 2.96 -15.09
N LYS A 63 -5.66 3.68 -15.33
CA LYS A 63 -5.76 4.67 -16.42
C LYS A 63 -4.71 5.77 -16.25
N PRO A 64 -4.31 6.48 -17.31
CA PRO A 64 -3.61 7.77 -17.18
C PRO A 64 -4.41 8.71 -16.26
N GLY A 65 -3.75 9.35 -15.30
CA GLY A 65 -4.41 10.17 -14.28
C GLY A 65 -5.16 9.40 -13.19
N GLY A 66 -5.18 8.07 -13.24
CA GLY A 66 -5.75 7.24 -12.16
C GLY A 66 -4.90 7.27 -10.89
N GLU A 67 -5.49 6.94 -9.75
CA GLU A 67 -4.86 7.10 -8.44
C GLU A 67 -4.86 5.85 -7.58
N VAL A 68 -3.86 5.75 -6.72
CA VAL A 68 -3.82 4.81 -5.60
C VAL A 68 -4.18 5.55 -4.31
N LEU A 69 -5.19 5.07 -3.60
CA LEU A 69 -5.49 5.50 -2.24
C LEU A 69 -4.85 4.51 -1.26
N PHE A 70 -3.88 5.01 -0.53
CA PHE A 70 -3.00 4.19 0.30
C PHE A 70 -3.22 4.45 1.78
N ARG A 71 -3.31 3.38 2.58
CA ARG A 71 -3.22 3.44 4.03
C ARG A 71 -2.56 2.19 4.56
N ASP A 72 -1.48 2.35 5.36
CA ASP A 72 -0.78 1.22 5.94
C ASP A 72 -0.03 1.61 7.23
N TYR A 73 0.65 0.66 7.87
CA TYR A 73 1.36 0.87 9.14
C TYR A 73 2.60 1.74 8.96
N GLY A 74 2.75 2.71 9.89
CA GLY A 74 3.93 3.56 9.99
C GLY A 74 4.87 3.14 11.13
N ARG A 75 6.14 3.47 11.01
CA ARG A 75 7.15 3.25 12.06
C ARG A 75 6.76 3.96 13.35
N GLY A 76 7.03 3.31 14.49
CA GLY A 76 6.65 3.80 15.81
C GLY A 76 5.20 3.50 16.18
N ASP A 77 4.46 2.74 15.38
CA ASP A 77 3.18 2.17 15.81
C ASP A 77 3.39 1.25 17.03
N LEU A 78 2.48 1.29 17.99
CA LEU A 78 2.59 0.46 19.19
C LEU A 78 2.63 -1.05 18.87
N ALA A 79 2.03 -1.47 17.75
CA ALA A 79 2.10 -2.86 17.33
C ALA A 79 3.54 -3.26 17.00
N GLN A 80 4.35 -2.37 16.39
CA GLN A 80 5.77 -2.63 16.12
C GLN A 80 6.56 -2.86 17.40
N VAL A 81 6.38 -1.97 18.38
CA VAL A 81 7.11 -2.03 19.68
C VAL A 81 6.77 -3.28 20.49
N ARG A 82 5.58 -3.84 20.28
CA ARG A 82 5.09 -5.02 21.04
C ARG A 82 5.46 -6.36 20.41
N PHE A 83 6.12 -6.39 19.25
CA PHE A 83 6.57 -7.65 18.69
C PHE A 83 7.56 -8.36 19.61
N LYS A 84 7.26 -9.61 19.91
CA LYS A 84 8.12 -10.46 20.74
C LYS A 84 9.33 -10.95 19.95
N LYS A 85 10.39 -11.32 20.68
CA LYS A 85 11.56 -12.02 20.12
C LYS A 85 11.09 -13.25 19.32
N GLY A 86 11.65 -13.44 18.11
CA GLY A 86 11.26 -14.53 17.21
C GLY A 86 10.13 -14.20 16.23
N ARG A 87 9.63 -12.95 16.22
CA ARG A 87 8.68 -12.47 15.23
C ARG A 87 9.28 -11.53 14.17
N TYR A 88 10.55 -11.29 14.27
CA TYR A 88 11.35 -10.46 13.36
C TYR A 88 11.72 -11.27 12.12
N LEU A 89 11.44 -10.76 10.94
CA LEU A 89 11.85 -11.32 9.65
C LEU A 89 13.06 -10.57 9.09
N GLU A 90 12.88 -9.25 8.93
CA GLU A 90 13.88 -8.31 8.45
C GLU A 90 13.69 -6.96 9.15
N GLU A 91 14.52 -5.98 8.89
CA GLU A 91 14.37 -4.65 9.45
C GLU A 91 12.97 -4.07 9.16
N ASN A 92 12.25 -3.68 10.21
CA ASN A 92 10.87 -3.20 10.18
C ASN A 92 9.82 -4.18 9.60
N PHE A 93 10.20 -5.45 9.38
CA PHE A 93 9.34 -6.48 8.82
C PHE A 93 9.16 -7.64 9.81
N TYR A 94 7.91 -7.97 10.13
CA TYR A 94 7.56 -8.91 11.20
C TYR A 94 6.49 -9.89 10.75
N ILE A 95 6.38 -11.01 11.48
CA ILE A 95 5.32 -12.00 11.32
C ILE A 95 4.43 -12.03 12.58
N ARG A 96 3.11 -11.98 12.39
CA ARG A 96 2.13 -12.08 13.46
C ARG A 96 1.89 -13.52 13.88
N GLY A 97 1.14 -13.71 14.99
CA GLY A 97 0.81 -15.04 15.51
C GLY A 97 -0.04 -15.90 14.59
N ASP A 98 -0.82 -15.26 13.74
CA ASP A 98 -1.68 -15.89 12.71
C ASP A 98 -0.96 -16.15 11.38
N GLY A 99 0.34 -15.89 11.31
CA GLY A 99 1.15 -16.07 10.10
C GLY A 99 1.12 -14.89 9.14
N THR A 100 0.32 -13.85 9.38
CA THR A 100 0.32 -12.65 8.54
C THR A 100 1.58 -11.83 8.75
N ARG A 101 2.13 -11.28 7.67
CA ARG A 101 3.29 -10.40 7.71
C ARG A 101 2.86 -8.96 7.90
N VAL A 102 3.74 -8.13 8.42
CA VAL A 102 3.53 -6.70 8.54
C VAL A 102 4.86 -5.95 8.46
N TYR A 103 4.89 -4.97 7.57
CA TYR A 103 5.97 -4.00 7.47
C TYR A 103 5.54 -2.64 8.03
N PHE A 104 6.47 -1.90 8.63
CA PHE A 104 6.22 -0.56 9.16
C PHE A 104 6.99 0.47 8.35
N PHE A 105 6.27 1.32 7.62
CA PHE A 105 6.81 2.24 6.63
C PHE A 105 7.26 3.58 7.22
N GLU A 106 8.26 4.19 6.58
CA GLU A 106 8.55 5.61 6.69
C GLU A 106 8.08 6.38 5.46
N LYS A 107 7.89 7.70 5.63
CA LYS A 107 7.40 8.56 4.56
C LYS A 107 8.34 8.57 3.35
N ASN A 108 9.64 8.81 3.59
CA ASN A 108 10.64 8.90 2.52
C ASN A 108 10.83 7.57 1.78
N GLU A 109 10.74 6.46 2.52
CA GLU A 109 10.76 5.12 1.97
C GLU A 109 9.58 4.87 1.02
N LEU A 110 8.35 5.24 1.42
CA LEU A 110 7.17 5.12 0.55
C LEU A 110 7.30 5.98 -0.70
N ILE A 111 7.81 7.21 -0.58
CA ILE A 111 8.08 8.06 -1.74
C ILE A 111 9.01 7.33 -2.70
N LYS A 112 10.13 6.79 -2.20
CA LYS A 112 11.10 6.06 -3.02
C LYS A 112 10.49 4.81 -3.68
N ILE A 113 9.71 4.02 -2.94
CA ILE A 113 9.06 2.81 -3.47
C ILE A 113 8.09 3.18 -4.60
N TRP A 114 7.22 4.17 -4.39
CA TRP A 114 6.17 4.52 -5.34
C TRP A 114 6.66 5.35 -6.53
N THR A 115 7.64 6.22 -6.36
CA THR A 115 8.09 7.13 -7.42
C THR A 115 9.46 6.78 -8.00
N GLY A 116 10.23 5.95 -7.33
CA GLY A 116 11.62 5.68 -7.65
C GLY A 116 12.57 6.85 -7.34
N LYS A 117 12.05 7.94 -6.75
CA LYS A 117 12.85 9.13 -6.40
C LYS A 117 13.46 8.99 -5.01
N ASP A 118 14.70 9.38 -4.89
CA ASP A 118 15.36 9.50 -3.58
C ASP A 118 15.16 10.92 -3.05
N VAL A 119 14.44 11.04 -1.93
CA VAL A 119 14.07 12.35 -1.34
C VAL A 119 15.31 13.10 -0.83
N GLU A 120 16.39 12.39 -0.51
CA GLU A 120 17.65 12.99 -0.04
C GLU A 120 18.50 13.57 -1.18
N ARG A 121 18.21 13.18 -2.41
CA ARG A 121 18.78 13.77 -3.61
C ARG A 121 17.74 14.69 -4.21
N SER A 122 18.00 16.00 -4.18
CA SER A 122 17.18 17.01 -4.86
C SER A 122 17.33 16.88 -6.39
N ASP A 123 16.87 15.78 -6.93
CA ASP A 123 16.92 15.49 -8.35
C ASP A 123 15.55 15.78 -8.96
N ASP A 124 15.53 16.71 -9.93
CA ASP A 124 14.37 16.93 -10.83
C ASP A 124 14.14 15.76 -11.80
N THR A 125 14.72 14.59 -11.49
CA THR A 125 14.60 13.40 -12.33
C THR A 125 13.13 12.95 -12.42
N PRO A 126 12.61 12.64 -13.59
CA PRO A 126 11.27 12.07 -13.73
C PRO A 126 11.11 10.79 -12.90
N SER A 127 9.91 10.53 -12.43
CA SER A 127 9.60 9.29 -11.73
C SER A 127 9.96 8.07 -12.59
N SER A 128 10.76 7.15 -12.07
CA SER A 128 11.12 5.92 -12.78
C SER A 128 9.99 4.88 -12.80
N THR A 129 8.98 5.06 -11.96
CA THR A 129 7.80 4.17 -11.85
C THR A 129 6.58 4.72 -12.59
N GLY A 130 6.59 5.98 -13.01
CA GLY A 130 5.44 6.66 -13.61
C GLY A 130 4.40 7.13 -12.59
N PHE A 131 4.71 7.09 -11.29
CA PHE A 131 3.87 7.65 -10.23
C PHE A 131 4.42 8.96 -9.68
N GLU A 132 3.53 9.81 -9.21
CA GLU A 132 3.84 11.00 -8.42
C GLU A 132 3.12 10.95 -7.07
N VAL A 133 3.66 11.66 -6.09
CA VAL A 133 3.02 11.82 -4.79
C VAL A 133 2.04 12.98 -4.86
N VAL A 134 0.74 12.70 -4.86
CA VAL A 134 -0.31 13.72 -4.77
C VAL A 134 -0.41 14.21 -3.33
N ASN A 135 -0.42 13.29 -2.37
CA ASN A 135 -0.42 13.57 -0.93
C ASN A 135 0.19 12.38 -0.19
N LEU A 136 0.97 12.64 0.86
CA LEU A 136 1.45 11.60 1.78
C LEU A 136 1.67 12.19 3.16
N GLY A 137 0.95 11.71 4.15
CA GLY A 137 1.01 12.13 5.54
C GLY A 137 1.12 10.98 6.52
N VAL A 138 1.46 11.33 7.77
CA VAL A 138 1.49 10.42 8.91
C VAL A 138 0.29 10.71 9.79
N ASP A 139 -0.60 9.75 9.94
CA ASP A 139 -1.75 9.82 10.86
C ASP A 139 -1.35 9.15 12.19
N ARG A 140 -1.23 9.95 13.24
CA ARG A 140 -0.93 9.48 14.60
C ARG A 140 -2.14 9.66 15.49
N ARG A 141 -2.57 8.57 16.14
CA ARG A 141 -3.74 8.57 17.03
C ARG A 141 -3.46 7.88 18.34
N LEU A 142 -4.02 8.43 19.41
CA LEU A 142 -4.14 7.75 20.68
C LEU A 142 -5.52 7.08 20.77
N LEU A 143 -5.56 5.76 20.63
CA LEU A 143 -6.76 4.96 20.84
C LEU A 143 -6.84 4.56 22.31
N VAL A 144 -7.98 4.81 22.95
CA VAL A 144 -8.23 4.45 24.34
C VAL A 144 -9.29 3.36 24.39
N ASN A 145 -8.88 2.16 24.80
CA ASN A 145 -9.82 1.09 25.15
C ASN A 145 -10.15 1.19 26.64
N ARG A 146 -11.29 1.80 26.95
CA ARG A 146 -11.72 2.07 28.35
C ARG A 146 -11.99 0.78 29.12
N ALA A 147 -12.57 -0.25 28.46
CA ALA A 147 -12.88 -1.53 29.10
C ALA A 147 -11.61 -2.29 29.55
N LYS A 148 -10.52 -2.17 28.79
CA LYS A 148 -9.24 -2.80 29.10
C LYS A 148 -8.22 -1.84 29.74
N GLN A 149 -8.61 -0.59 30.03
CA GLN A 149 -7.73 0.48 30.51
C GLN A 149 -6.43 0.63 29.73
N LEU A 150 -6.51 0.43 28.41
CA LEU A 150 -5.36 0.38 27.52
C LEU A 150 -5.33 1.61 26.62
N LYS A 151 -4.21 2.31 26.63
CA LYS A 151 -3.89 3.39 25.69
C LYS A 151 -2.98 2.83 24.59
N MET A 152 -3.33 3.05 23.34
CA MET A 152 -2.58 2.56 22.18
C MET A 152 -2.23 3.72 21.26
N TYR A 153 -0.96 4.01 21.15
CA TYR A 153 -0.47 4.92 20.12
C TYR A 153 -0.41 4.18 18.78
N ARG A 154 -1.16 4.69 17.82
CA ARG A 154 -1.18 4.16 16.48
C ARG A 154 -0.50 5.14 15.54
N CYS A 155 0.24 4.60 14.58
CA CYS A 155 0.92 5.36 13.55
C CYS A 155 0.62 4.72 12.19
N TRP A 156 0.02 5.49 11.29
CA TRP A 156 -0.29 5.04 9.94
C TRP A 156 0.24 6.02 8.90
N MET A 157 0.70 5.48 7.79
CA MET A 157 0.93 6.24 6.57
C MET A 157 -0.37 6.32 5.79
N GLN A 158 -0.73 7.49 5.33
CA GLN A 158 -1.90 7.71 4.48
C GLN A 158 -1.54 8.62 3.33
N GLY A 159 -1.86 8.21 2.10
CA GLY A 159 -1.47 8.98 0.93
C GLY A 159 -2.25 8.66 -0.33
N ARG A 160 -1.96 9.46 -1.34
CA ARG A 160 -2.43 9.29 -2.71
C ARG A 160 -1.23 9.35 -3.64
N PHE A 161 -1.17 8.39 -4.56
CA PHE A 161 -0.17 8.33 -5.61
C PHE A 161 -0.89 8.36 -6.96
N GLY A 162 -0.59 9.35 -7.79
CA GLY A 162 -1.19 9.53 -9.11
C GLY A 162 -0.33 8.90 -10.19
N LYS A 163 -0.94 8.18 -11.13
CA LYS A 163 -0.28 7.77 -12.35
C LYS A 163 -0.11 8.97 -13.26
N GLN A 164 1.12 9.29 -13.60
CA GLN A 164 1.43 10.41 -14.50
C GLN A 164 0.83 10.17 -15.89
N GLU A 165 0.25 11.21 -16.46
CA GLU A 165 -0.11 11.21 -17.88
C GLU A 165 1.17 11.17 -18.72
N LYS A 166 1.16 10.34 -19.77
CA LYS A 166 2.25 10.43 -20.73
C LYS A 166 2.20 11.82 -21.38
N PRO A 167 3.33 12.53 -21.51
CA PRO A 167 3.36 13.75 -22.31
C PRO A 167 2.75 13.44 -23.67
N GLN A 168 1.73 14.21 -24.08
CA GLN A 168 1.22 14.11 -25.45
C GLN A 168 2.36 14.48 -26.38
N PRO A 169 2.65 13.67 -27.41
CA PRO A 169 3.58 14.09 -28.45
C PRO A 169 2.99 15.34 -29.12
N GLY A 170 3.68 16.48 -29.01
CA GLY A 170 3.36 17.72 -29.66
C GLY A 170 3.48 17.63 -31.19
#